data_cb8c429e5aec1aded7b6938c23a8f188
#
_entry.id   cb8c429e5aec1aded7b6938c23a8f188
#
_cell.length_a   1.000
_cell.length_b   1.000
_cell.length_c   1.000
_cell.angle_alpha   90.00
_cell.angle_beta   90.00
_cell.angle_gamma   90.00
#
_symmetry.space_group_name_H-M   'P 1'
#
loop_
_entity.id
_entity.type
_entity.pdbx_description
1 polymer ?
#
loop_
_entity_poly.entity_id
_entity_poly.type
_entity_poly.pdbx_seq_one_letter_code
_entity_poly.pdbx_strand_id
1 'polypeptide(L)'
;MQDPIFAFSIAAVIIFIAFIADQFFKKSGIPSFILLIFAGIVLGPITNLISRNVLLPLLGTVAELTLMMVLFYGGMDINLHKLLANSGRVFIQVVLYVIPSTMLIAAFANYVLGWGWPQALIFGSIVGGETTAAVMVPLSRGLKFKEATRVFLVLESAMNSVFSVILFLTFIGFYQTGTASSYTAISSIVSNFSIGIVIGLTLSLIWVSVLAYVKQYKYTYVLTLGFLLATYVIADVFGGSALLSVLVFGVLLANHKFVETFLRRKLHIDTLKRRLFEFQGELSFLLEAFIFVFLGLIVSISLNNIFFGLLIGGMITLILLIVRGLAVSVSTFKSTISKDKKTLMLLCAQGLTPATLAVLAIGYGIPLANTFIGLVTYVIIFTNTITAVGSFFAAKHLSAA
;
A
#
# COMPACT_ATOMS: atom_id res chain seq x y z
N MET A 1 -4.64 -31.44 11.45
CA MET A 1 -3.52 -30.61 11.96
C MET A 1 -2.50 -30.54 10.86
N GLN A 2 -2.12 -29.36 10.43
CA GLN A 2 -1.06 -29.22 9.44
C GLN A 2 0.26 -29.61 10.11
N ASP A 3 1.06 -30.39 9.40
CA ASP A 3 2.41 -30.72 9.86
C ASP A 3 3.22 -29.42 10.01
N PRO A 4 3.73 -29.06 11.18
CA PRO A 4 4.56 -27.87 11.37
C PRO A 4 5.75 -27.83 10.41
N ILE A 5 6.31 -28.99 10.05
CA ILE A 5 7.42 -29.11 9.11
C ILE A 5 7.02 -28.53 7.74
N PHE A 6 5.80 -28.84 7.27
CA PHE A 6 5.28 -28.32 6.01
C PHE A 6 5.12 -26.80 6.04
N ALA A 7 4.57 -26.24 7.12
CA ALA A 7 4.42 -24.80 7.27
C ALA A 7 5.76 -24.07 7.28
N PHE A 8 6.75 -24.59 8.03
CA PHE A 8 8.09 -24.01 8.07
C PHE A 8 8.83 -24.14 6.73
N SER A 9 8.62 -25.26 6.00
CA SER A 9 9.20 -25.44 4.67
C SER A 9 8.68 -24.39 3.68
N ILE A 10 7.36 -24.14 3.67
CA ILE A 10 6.74 -23.12 2.83
C ILE A 10 7.29 -21.74 3.20
N ALA A 11 7.33 -21.40 4.49
CA ALA A 11 7.84 -20.11 4.93
C ALA A 11 9.31 -19.91 4.49
N ALA A 12 10.15 -20.92 4.67
CA ALA A 12 11.56 -20.88 4.23
C ALA A 12 11.67 -20.67 2.72
N VAL A 13 10.92 -21.42 1.92
CA VAL A 13 10.91 -21.29 0.45
C VAL A 13 10.48 -19.88 0.03
N ILE A 14 9.44 -19.32 0.62
CA ILE A 14 8.96 -17.95 0.32
C ILE A 14 10.06 -16.93 0.63
N ILE A 15 10.73 -17.03 1.78
CA ILE A 15 11.80 -16.11 2.18
C ILE A 15 12.97 -16.18 1.19
N PHE A 16 13.41 -17.37 0.79
CA PHE A 16 14.49 -17.54 -0.19
C PHE A 16 14.11 -16.97 -1.55
N ILE A 17 12.88 -17.24 -2.03
CA ILE A 17 12.40 -16.69 -3.31
C ILE A 17 12.33 -15.16 -3.22
N ALA A 18 11.85 -14.59 -2.12
CA ALA A 18 11.78 -13.15 -1.93
C ALA A 18 13.16 -12.49 -2.00
N PHE A 19 14.15 -13.08 -1.33
CA PHE A 19 15.52 -12.60 -1.40
C PHE A 19 16.09 -12.65 -2.82
N ILE A 20 15.90 -13.76 -3.52
CA ILE A 20 16.34 -13.91 -4.92
C ILE A 20 15.64 -12.90 -5.83
N ALA A 21 14.32 -12.69 -5.65
CA ALA A 21 13.54 -11.73 -6.41
C ALA A 21 14.00 -10.29 -6.20
N ASP A 22 14.37 -9.91 -4.96
CA ASP A 22 14.92 -8.59 -4.65
C ASP A 22 16.30 -8.38 -5.30
N GLN A 23 17.18 -9.40 -5.24
CA GLN A 23 18.49 -9.33 -5.92
C GLN A 23 18.34 -9.25 -7.44
N PHE A 24 17.37 -9.97 -7.99
CA PHE A 24 17.07 -9.92 -9.42
C PHE A 24 16.53 -8.55 -9.82
N PHE A 25 15.64 -7.96 -9.05
CA PHE A 25 15.14 -6.59 -9.27
C PHE A 25 16.27 -5.57 -9.31
N LYS A 26 17.22 -5.64 -8.36
CA LYS A 26 18.37 -4.73 -8.31
C LYS A 26 19.26 -4.79 -9.56
N LYS A 27 19.31 -5.95 -10.23
CA LYS A 27 20.12 -6.17 -11.44
C LYS A 27 19.35 -5.93 -12.73
N SER A 28 18.10 -6.37 -12.82
CA SER A 28 17.31 -6.37 -14.06
C SER A 28 16.38 -5.17 -14.21
N GLY A 29 16.01 -4.53 -13.08
CA GLY A 29 14.95 -3.53 -13.05
C GLY A 29 13.53 -4.11 -13.14
N ILE A 30 13.38 -5.44 -13.18
CA ILE A 30 12.07 -6.11 -13.15
C ILE A 30 11.59 -6.18 -11.69
N PRO A 31 10.44 -5.57 -11.33
CA PRO A 31 9.97 -5.55 -9.96
C PRO A 31 9.82 -6.94 -9.33
N SER A 32 10.31 -7.09 -8.10
CA SER A 32 10.30 -8.35 -7.33
C SER A 32 8.90 -8.94 -7.19
N PHE A 33 7.87 -8.10 -7.13
CA PHE A 33 6.46 -8.51 -7.00
C PHE A 33 6.01 -9.46 -8.11
N ILE A 34 6.45 -9.23 -9.34
CA ILE A 34 6.12 -10.07 -10.49
C ILE A 34 6.65 -11.49 -10.27
N LEU A 35 7.89 -11.61 -9.81
CA LEU A 35 8.51 -12.92 -9.53
C LEU A 35 7.84 -13.63 -8.36
N LEU A 36 7.44 -12.90 -7.32
CA LEU A 36 6.74 -13.44 -6.16
C LEU A 36 5.35 -13.95 -6.53
N ILE A 37 4.58 -13.19 -7.32
CA ILE A 37 3.28 -13.64 -7.84
C ILE A 37 3.47 -14.89 -8.70
N PHE A 38 4.46 -14.90 -9.60
CA PHE A 38 4.75 -16.06 -10.43
C PHE A 38 5.14 -17.30 -9.60
N ALA A 39 5.96 -17.13 -8.57
CA ALA A 39 6.28 -18.21 -7.63
C ALA A 39 5.02 -18.76 -6.94
N GLY A 40 4.11 -17.88 -6.52
CA GLY A 40 2.81 -18.29 -5.97
C GLY A 40 1.98 -19.09 -6.97
N ILE A 41 1.93 -18.67 -8.23
CA ILE A 41 1.24 -19.40 -9.32
C ILE A 41 1.85 -20.80 -9.51
N VAL A 42 3.17 -20.90 -9.48
CA VAL A 42 3.85 -22.20 -9.61
C VAL A 42 3.55 -23.10 -8.42
N LEU A 43 3.67 -22.59 -7.19
CA LEU A 43 3.46 -23.36 -5.95
C LEU A 43 1.99 -23.77 -5.73
N GLY A 44 1.04 -23.03 -6.27
CA GLY A 44 -0.39 -23.28 -6.13
C GLY A 44 -0.99 -23.93 -7.37
N PRO A 45 -1.57 -23.13 -8.29
CA PRO A 45 -2.38 -23.65 -9.39
C PRO A 45 -1.65 -24.60 -10.35
N ILE A 46 -0.31 -24.48 -10.53
CA ILE A 46 0.45 -25.33 -11.46
C ILE A 46 0.84 -26.66 -10.81
N THR A 47 1.48 -26.61 -9.62
CA THR A 47 2.03 -27.81 -8.98
C THR A 47 1.11 -28.42 -7.93
N ASN A 48 0.08 -27.69 -7.50
CA ASN A 48 -0.80 -28.05 -6.38
C ASN A 48 -0.05 -28.41 -5.08
N LEU A 49 1.19 -27.94 -4.91
CA LEU A 49 1.98 -28.17 -3.71
C LEU A 49 1.34 -27.51 -2.47
N ILE A 50 0.74 -26.34 -2.66
CA ILE A 50 0.08 -25.60 -1.59
C ILE A 50 -1.40 -25.48 -1.93
N SER A 51 -2.25 -26.14 -1.13
CA SER A 51 -3.69 -26.03 -1.29
C SER A 51 -4.19 -24.66 -0.82
N ARG A 52 -5.03 -24.02 -1.64
CA ARG A 52 -5.70 -22.75 -1.31
C ARG A 52 -6.44 -22.81 0.03
N ASN A 53 -7.13 -23.92 0.31
CA ASN A 53 -7.96 -24.09 1.51
C ASN A 53 -7.15 -24.05 2.82
N VAL A 54 -5.86 -24.36 2.74
CA VAL A 54 -4.93 -24.35 3.86
C VAL A 54 -4.60 -22.92 4.31
N LEU A 55 -4.53 -22.00 3.35
CA LEU A 55 -4.06 -20.63 3.58
C LEU A 55 -5.22 -19.65 3.83
N LEU A 56 -6.39 -19.89 3.25
CA LEU A 56 -7.55 -19.01 3.37
C LEU A 56 -7.88 -18.56 4.81
N PRO A 57 -7.85 -19.42 5.85
CA PRO A 57 -8.15 -19.01 7.21
C PRO A 57 -7.12 -18.02 7.81
N LEU A 58 -5.87 -18.06 7.34
CA LEU A 58 -4.78 -17.20 7.82
C LEU A 58 -4.69 -15.89 7.05
N LEU A 59 -5.21 -15.86 5.82
CA LEU A 59 -5.05 -14.73 4.92
C LEU A 59 -5.59 -13.41 5.47
N GLY A 60 -6.76 -13.43 6.09
CA GLY A 60 -7.35 -12.22 6.68
C GLY A 60 -6.42 -11.61 7.74
N THR A 61 -6.00 -12.42 8.72
CA THR A 61 -5.12 -11.96 9.80
C THR A 61 -3.74 -11.51 9.29
N VAL A 62 -3.15 -12.26 8.34
CA VAL A 62 -1.87 -11.89 7.74
C VAL A 62 -1.99 -10.61 6.94
N ALA A 63 -3.06 -10.42 6.16
CA ALA A 63 -3.30 -9.20 5.41
C ALA A 63 -3.52 -8.00 6.33
N GLU A 64 -4.26 -8.18 7.41
CA GLU A 64 -4.50 -7.11 8.40
C GLU A 64 -3.20 -6.70 9.11
N LEU A 65 -2.41 -7.69 9.55
CA LEU A 65 -1.07 -7.44 10.11
C LEU A 65 -0.17 -6.74 9.09
N THR A 66 -0.20 -7.19 7.85
CA THR A 66 0.59 -6.59 6.77
C THR A 66 0.18 -5.14 6.55
N LEU A 67 -1.12 -4.86 6.43
CA LEU A 67 -1.59 -3.48 6.22
C LEU A 67 -1.26 -2.58 7.41
N MET A 68 -1.41 -3.08 8.64
CA MET A 68 -1.00 -2.37 9.85
C MET A 68 0.49 -2.00 9.80
N MET A 69 1.36 -2.95 9.45
CA MET A 69 2.80 -2.71 9.37
C MET A 69 3.17 -1.75 8.23
N VAL A 70 2.51 -1.87 7.09
CA VAL A 70 2.72 -0.99 5.92
C VAL A 70 2.26 0.43 6.22
N LEU A 71 1.11 0.60 6.86
CA LEU A 71 0.62 1.93 7.26
C LEU A 71 1.52 2.58 8.32
N PHE A 72 2.01 1.80 9.28
CA PHE A 72 2.98 2.28 10.25
C PHE A 72 4.28 2.71 9.56
N TYR A 73 4.84 1.87 8.69
CA TYR A 73 6.04 2.17 7.92
C TYR A 73 5.85 3.38 7.00
N GLY A 74 4.74 3.42 6.25
CA GLY A 74 4.37 4.56 5.42
C GLY A 74 4.17 5.84 6.23
N GLY A 75 3.53 5.74 7.40
CA GLY A 75 3.42 6.84 8.35
C GLY A 75 4.77 7.35 8.82
N MET A 76 5.72 6.45 9.10
CA MET A 76 7.09 6.81 9.49
C MET A 76 7.89 7.47 8.35
N ASP A 77 7.54 7.25 7.10
CA ASP A 77 8.19 7.88 5.94
C ASP A 77 7.66 9.30 5.68
N ILE A 78 6.49 9.65 6.21
CA ILE A 78 5.88 10.97 6.06
C ILE A 78 6.62 12.01 6.91
N ASN A 79 7.38 12.89 6.24
CA ASN A 79 7.96 14.07 6.85
C ASN A 79 6.99 15.25 6.74
N LEU A 80 6.32 15.60 7.84
CA LEU A 80 5.32 16.68 7.87
C LEU A 80 5.89 18.03 7.42
N HIS A 81 7.13 18.33 7.73
CA HIS A 81 7.75 19.60 7.32
C HIS A 81 7.95 19.66 5.79
N LYS A 82 8.47 18.56 5.20
CA LYS A 82 8.60 18.46 3.74
C LYS A 82 7.25 18.39 3.05
N LEU A 83 6.29 17.72 3.65
CA LEU A 83 4.93 17.65 3.17
C LEU A 83 4.29 19.04 3.12
N LEU A 84 4.36 19.80 4.20
CA LEU A 84 3.81 21.17 4.27
C LEU A 84 4.50 22.13 3.30
N ALA A 85 5.82 22.01 3.10
CA ALA A 85 6.57 22.82 2.15
C ALA A 85 6.24 22.54 0.68
N ASN A 86 5.87 21.29 0.34
CA ASN A 86 5.56 20.85 -1.03
C ASN A 86 4.09 20.44 -1.20
N SER A 87 3.25 20.65 -0.20
CA SER A 87 1.93 20.04 -0.05
C SER A 87 0.97 20.32 -1.19
N GLY A 88 0.94 21.52 -1.73
CA GLY A 88 -0.06 21.89 -2.71
C GLY A 88 -0.04 21.01 -3.96
N ARG A 89 1.14 20.75 -4.54
CA ARG A 89 1.27 19.94 -5.76
C ARG A 89 1.10 18.45 -5.54
N VAL A 90 1.68 17.93 -4.45
CA VAL A 90 1.51 16.52 -4.09
C VAL A 90 0.04 16.24 -3.77
N PHE A 91 -0.60 17.10 -3.00
CA PHE A 91 -2.01 16.97 -2.66
C PHE A 91 -2.91 17.02 -3.91
N ILE A 92 -2.68 18.00 -4.81
CA ILE A 92 -3.38 18.09 -6.09
C ILE A 92 -3.19 16.80 -6.90
N GLN A 93 -1.96 16.28 -6.99
CA GLN A 93 -1.67 15.03 -7.68
C GLN A 93 -2.48 13.86 -7.10
N VAL A 94 -2.44 13.69 -5.79
CA VAL A 94 -3.14 12.59 -5.08
C VAL A 94 -4.64 12.69 -5.29
N VAL A 95 -5.24 13.85 -5.07
CA VAL A 95 -6.70 14.06 -5.23
C VAL A 95 -7.13 13.81 -6.68
N LEU A 96 -6.40 14.36 -7.66
CA LEU A 96 -6.71 14.20 -9.09
C LEU A 96 -6.39 12.82 -9.63
N TYR A 97 -5.57 12.03 -8.94
CA TYR A 97 -5.26 10.67 -9.36
C TYR A 97 -6.16 9.65 -8.65
N VAL A 98 -6.21 9.66 -7.32
CA VAL A 98 -6.93 8.64 -6.54
C VAL A 98 -8.44 8.73 -6.74
N ILE A 99 -9.04 9.93 -6.56
CA ILE A 99 -10.51 10.06 -6.59
C ILE A 99 -11.08 9.75 -7.99
N PRO A 100 -10.59 10.37 -9.08
CA PRO A 100 -11.11 10.05 -10.40
C PRO A 100 -10.85 8.62 -10.84
N SER A 101 -9.68 8.04 -10.51
CA SER A 101 -9.40 6.62 -10.80
C SER A 101 -10.38 5.70 -10.09
N THR A 102 -10.60 5.92 -8.79
CA THR A 102 -11.58 5.15 -8.00
C THR A 102 -12.98 5.22 -8.62
N MET A 103 -13.44 6.41 -8.96
CA MET A 103 -14.78 6.60 -9.54
C MET A 103 -14.92 6.00 -10.94
N LEU A 104 -13.93 6.20 -11.81
CA LEU A 104 -13.97 5.65 -13.18
C LEU A 104 -13.87 4.12 -13.18
N ILE A 105 -13.04 3.52 -12.32
CA ILE A 105 -12.97 2.07 -12.19
C ILE A 105 -14.24 1.51 -11.57
N ALA A 106 -14.83 2.18 -10.57
CA ALA A 106 -16.13 1.79 -10.02
C ALA A 106 -17.24 1.87 -11.08
N ALA A 107 -17.30 2.94 -11.86
CA ALA A 107 -18.24 3.07 -12.96
C ALA A 107 -18.03 1.97 -14.02
N PHE A 108 -16.78 1.70 -14.40
CA PHE A 108 -16.44 0.59 -15.29
C PHE A 108 -16.91 -0.77 -14.72
N ALA A 109 -16.64 -1.03 -13.44
CA ALA A 109 -17.06 -2.28 -12.78
C ALA A 109 -18.60 -2.39 -12.71
N ASN A 110 -19.31 -1.29 -12.45
CA ASN A 110 -20.76 -1.29 -12.40
C ASN A 110 -21.40 -1.47 -13.79
N TYR A 111 -21.00 -0.64 -14.78
CA TYR A 111 -21.66 -0.62 -16.10
C TYR A 111 -21.20 -1.73 -17.03
N VAL A 112 -19.91 -2.17 -16.94
CA VAL A 112 -19.34 -3.16 -17.86
C VAL A 112 -19.34 -4.57 -17.24
N LEU A 113 -19.02 -4.70 -15.95
CA LEU A 113 -18.98 -6.00 -15.27
C LEU A 113 -20.30 -6.34 -14.57
N GLY A 114 -21.25 -5.40 -14.49
CA GLY A 114 -22.55 -5.62 -13.87
C GLY A 114 -22.51 -5.73 -12.33
N TRP A 115 -21.45 -5.21 -11.68
CA TRP A 115 -21.35 -5.26 -10.23
C TRP A 115 -22.21 -4.20 -9.55
N GLY A 116 -22.71 -4.50 -8.36
CA GLY A 116 -23.39 -3.49 -7.56
C GLY A 116 -22.48 -2.33 -7.20
N TRP A 117 -23.04 -1.12 -7.08
CA TRP A 117 -22.24 0.09 -6.74
C TRP A 117 -21.35 -0.07 -5.50
N PRO A 118 -21.82 -0.69 -4.37
CA PRO A 118 -20.97 -0.83 -3.20
C PRO A 118 -19.71 -1.67 -3.50
N GLN A 119 -19.84 -2.81 -4.16
CA GLN A 119 -18.71 -3.68 -4.54
C GLN A 119 -17.80 -2.99 -5.56
N ALA A 120 -18.39 -2.27 -6.52
CA ALA A 120 -17.66 -1.53 -7.54
C ALA A 120 -16.81 -0.40 -6.91
N LEU A 121 -17.34 0.34 -5.94
CA LEU A 121 -16.62 1.39 -5.20
C LEU A 121 -15.50 0.81 -4.33
N ILE A 122 -15.75 -0.32 -3.65
CA ILE A 122 -14.71 -1.02 -2.89
C ILE A 122 -13.58 -1.42 -3.83
N PHE A 123 -13.88 -2.06 -4.95
CA PHE A 123 -12.86 -2.45 -5.94
C PHE A 123 -12.12 -1.24 -6.52
N GLY A 124 -12.87 -0.19 -6.87
CA GLY A 124 -12.28 1.07 -7.34
C GLY A 124 -11.30 1.68 -6.34
N SER A 125 -11.60 1.63 -5.04
CA SER A 125 -10.67 2.14 -3.99
C SER A 125 -9.43 1.26 -3.79
N ILE A 126 -9.53 -0.04 -4.08
CA ILE A 126 -8.39 -0.96 -4.02
C ILE A 126 -7.35 -0.63 -5.10
N VAL A 127 -7.79 -0.45 -6.35
CA VAL A 127 -6.88 -0.25 -7.49
C VAL A 127 -6.76 1.20 -7.94
N GLY A 128 -7.63 2.08 -7.45
CA GLY A 128 -7.75 3.46 -7.92
C GLY A 128 -6.62 4.37 -7.44
N GLY A 129 -5.66 4.64 -8.31
CA GLY A 129 -4.67 5.69 -8.12
C GLY A 129 -3.54 5.36 -7.15
N GLU A 130 -3.42 4.14 -6.68
CA GLU A 130 -2.29 3.74 -5.83
C GLU A 130 -1.00 3.66 -6.66
N THR A 131 0.12 4.02 -6.05
CA THR A 131 1.47 3.91 -6.62
C THR A 131 2.47 3.54 -5.53
N THR A 132 3.48 2.75 -5.87
CA THR A 132 4.49 2.33 -4.90
C THR A 132 5.86 2.96 -5.14
N ALA A 133 6.39 3.65 -4.13
CA ALA A 133 7.75 4.17 -4.13
C ALA A 133 8.79 3.06 -4.15
N ALA A 134 8.48 1.88 -3.62
CA ALA A 134 9.37 0.72 -3.58
C ALA A 134 9.89 0.30 -4.97
N VAL A 135 9.09 0.51 -6.02
CA VAL A 135 9.50 0.26 -7.42
C VAL A 135 9.96 1.54 -8.10
N MET A 136 9.20 2.63 -7.95
CA MET A 136 9.46 3.87 -8.68
C MET A 136 10.78 4.53 -8.29
N VAL A 137 11.14 4.54 -7.00
CA VAL A 137 12.36 5.21 -6.52
C VAL A 137 13.64 4.50 -6.96
N PRO A 138 13.80 3.17 -6.85
CA PRO A 138 14.96 2.46 -7.39
C PRO A 138 15.13 2.66 -8.91
N LEU A 139 14.04 2.52 -9.67
CA LEU A 139 14.07 2.75 -11.12
C LEU A 139 14.44 4.19 -11.48
N SER A 140 13.98 5.16 -10.69
CA SER A 140 14.29 6.58 -10.90
C SER A 140 15.77 6.95 -10.69
N ARG A 141 16.55 6.11 -9.97
CA ARG A 141 18.00 6.33 -9.80
C ARG A 141 18.74 6.32 -11.14
N GLY A 142 18.31 5.46 -12.07
CA GLY A 142 18.84 5.42 -13.44
C GLY A 142 18.40 6.61 -14.31
N LEU A 143 17.36 7.34 -13.91
CA LEU A 143 16.74 8.42 -14.67
C LEU A 143 17.31 9.81 -14.36
N LYS A 144 18.33 9.91 -13.47
CA LYS A 144 18.96 11.19 -13.07
C LYS A 144 17.97 12.28 -12.64
N PHE A 145 16.84 11.89 -12.02
CA PHE A 145 15.85 12.85 -11.52
C PHE A 145 16.46 13.79 -10.48
N LYS A 146 15.98 15.04 -10.49
CA LYS A 146 16.29 16.00 -9.44
C LYS A 146 15.70 15.56 -8.10
N GLU A 147 16.30 16.00 -7.00
CA GLU A 147 15.83 15.75 -5.64
C GLU A 147 14.34 16.08 -5.48
N ALA A 148 13.88 17.21 -6.05
CA ALA A 148 12.46 17.60 -5.99
C ALA A 148 11.51 16.57 -6.60
N THR A 149 11.88 15.93 -7.71
CA THR A 149 11.06 14.89 -8.38
C THR A 149 11.04 13.61 -7.56
N ARG A 150 12.17 13.23 -6.94
CA ARG A 150 12.22 12.07 -6.04
C ARG A 150 11.37 12.27 -4.79
N VAL A 151 11.49 13.44 -4.16
CA VAL A 151 10.66 13.81 -3.00
C VAL A 151 9.18 13.79 -3.36
N PHE A 152 8.82 14.31 -4.54
CA PHE A 152 7.45 14.29 -5.05
C PHE A 152 6.92 12.84 -5.17
N LEU A 153 7.68 11.92 -5.78
CA LEU A 153 7.29 10.52 -5.94
C LEU A 153 7.10 9.79 -4.60
N VAL A 154 8.01 10.00 -3.65
CA VAL A 154 7.91 9.38 -2.31
C VAL A 154 6.67 9.89 -1.57
N LEU A 155 6.45 11.20 -1.55
CA LEU A 155 5.29 11.79 -0.87
C LEU A 155 3.98 11.42 -1.57
N GLU A 156 3.96 11.41 -2.92
CA GLU A 156 2.81 10.95 -3.70
C GLU A 156 2.44 9.51 -3.33
N SER A 157 3.40 8.60 -3.35
CA SER A 157 3.19 7.18 -3.04
C SER A 157 2.63 6.99 -1.63
N ALA A 158 3.24 7.62 -0.62
CA ALA A 158 2.78 7.51 0.76
C ALA A 158 1.34 8.03 0.92
N MET A 159 1.02 9.17 0.30
CA MET A 159 -0.32 9.73 0.38
C MET A 159 -1.34 8.91 -0.42
N ASN A 160 -0.99 8.41 -1.60
CA ASN A 160 -1.87 7.55 -2.39
C ASN A 160 -2.31 6.33 -1.59
N SER A 161 -1.38 5.63 -0.94
CA SER A 161 -1.68 4.47 -0.10
C SER A 161 -2.63 4.82 1.05
N VAL A 162 -2.40 5.95 1.72
CA VAL A 162 -3.27 6.44 2.80
C VAL A 162 -4.68 6.72 2.28
N PHE A 163 -4.81 7.44 1.15
CA PHE A 163 -6.11 7.77 0.57
C PHE A 163 -6.85 6.51 0.09
N SER A 164 -6.15 5.56 -0.54
CA SER A 164 -6.75 4.28 -0.95
C SER A 164 -7.32 3.51 0.24
N VAL A 165 -6.58 3.42 1.36
CA VAL A 165 -7.05 2.77 2.59
C VAL A 165 -8.25 3.50 3.17
N ILE A 166 -8.23 4.84 3.25
CA ILE A 166 -9.34 5.63 3.76
C ILE A 166 -10.60 5.41 2.91
N LEU A 167 -10.49 5.45 1.59
CA LEU A 167 -11.62 5.20 0.69
C LEU A 167 -12.13 3.77 0.82
N PHE A 168 -11.23 2.78 0.89
CA PHE A 168 -11.59 1.38 1.09
C PHE A 168 -12.40 1.19 2.38
N LEU A 169 -11.89 1.67 3.51
CA LEU A 169 -12.60 1.57 4.80
C LEU A 169 -13.93 2.33 4.79
N THR A 170 -13.98 3.47 4.12
CA THR A 170 -15.21 4.24 3.93
C THR A 170 -16.26 3.42 3.16
N PHE A 171 -15.89 2.83 2.03
CA PHE A 171 -16.82 2.04 1.23
C PHE A 171 -17.18 0.70 1.87
N ILE A 172 -16.28 0.07 2.63
CA ILE A 172 -16.61 -1.07 3.50
C ILE A 172 -17.65 -0.67 4.54
N GLY A 173 -17.47 0.46 5.21
CA GLY A 173 -18.45 0.99 6.17
C GLY A 173 -19.83 1.21 5.53
N PHE A 174 -19.90 1.79 4.34
CA PHE A 174 -21.17 1.92 3.60
C PHE A 174 -21.76 0.57 3.22
N TYR A 175 -20.96 -0.39 2.81
CA TYR A 175 -21.43 -1.73 2.49
C TYR A 175 -22.02 -2.45 3.70
N GLN A 176 -21.38 -2.35 4.86
CA GLN A 176 -21.79 -3.02 6.11
C GLN A 176 -23.03 -2.39 6.76
N THR A 177 -23.17 -1.05 6.67
CA THR A 177 -24.34 -0.34 7.24
C THR A 177 -25.61 -0.51 6.39
N GLY A 178 -25.47 -1.00 5.16
CA GLY A 178 -26.60 -1.20 4.23
C GLY A 178 -27.28 0.12 3.84
N THR A 179 -28.58 0.05 3.62
CA THR A 179 -29.43 1.19 3.27
C THR A 179 -29.85 2.07 4.46
N ALA A 180 -29.19 1.97 5.61
CA ALA A 180 -29.35 2.94 6.69
C ALA A 180 -29.17 4.35 6.13
N SER A 181 -29.91 5.32 6.67
CA SER A 181 -29.91 6.68 6.10
C SER A 181 -28.49 7.16 5.85
N SER A 182 -28.26 7.83 4.73
CA SER A 182 -26.90 8.33 4.37
C SER A 182 -26.26 9.14 5.50
N TYR A 183 -27.06 9.79 6.33
CA TYR A 183 -26.61 10.54 7.50
C TYR A 183 -25.99 9.61 8.57
N THR A 184 -26.63 8.50 8.93
CA THR A 184 -26.11 7.57 9.95
C THR A 184 -24.83 6.91 9.48
N ALA A 185 -24.74 6.53 8.21
CA ALA A 185 -23.52 5.96 7.64
C ALA A 185 -22.35 6.96 7.65
N ILE A 186 -22.57 8.19 7.20
CA ILE A 186 -21.54 9.26 7.22
C ILE A 186 -21.11 9.56 8.66
N SER A 187 -22.06 9.70 9.57
CA SER A 187 -21.77 10.00 10.98
C SER A 187 -20.93 8.90 11.64
N SER A 188 -21.23 7.63 11.37
CA SER A 188 -20.44 6.49 11.88
C SER A 188 -19.01 6.51 11.33
N ILE A 189 -18.83 6.76 10.03
CA ILE A 189 -17.49 6.82 9.41
C ILE A 189 -16.69 7.97 9.99
N VAL A 190 -17.29 9.16 10.10
CA VAL A 190 -16.62 10.33 10.69
C VAL A 190 -16.24 10.07 12.16
N SER A 191 -17.15 9.43 12.92
CA SER A 191 -16.89 9.04 14.30
C SER A 191 -15.72 8.06 14.40
N ASN A 192 -15.74 6.97 13.63
CA ASN A 192 -14.69 5.96 13.64
C ASN A 192 -13.32 6.54 13.27
N PHE A 193 -13.27 7.42 12.28
CA PHE A 193 -12.02 8.07 11.88
C PHE A 193 -11.53 9.05 12.95
N SER A 194 -12.44 9.87 13.51
CA SER A 194 -12.07 10.81 14.57
C SER A 194 -11.52 10.11 15.81
N ILE A 195 -12.18 9.02 16.25
CA ILE A 195 -11.73 8.21 17.38
C ILE A 195 -10.36 7.58 17.08
N GLY A 196 -10.19 6.99 15.89
CA GLY A 196 -8.91 6.41 15.47
C GLY A 196 -7.77 7.43 15.46
N ILE A 197 -8.00 8.64 14.93
CA ILE A 197 -7.03 9.72 14.94
C ILE A 197 -6.68 10.15 16.37
N VAL A 198 -7.67 10.38 17.23
CA VAL A 198 -7.45 10.82 18.62
C VAL A 198 -6.67 9.79 19.41
N ILE A 199 -7.00 8.50 19.27
CA ILE A 199 -6.28 7.40 19.93
C ILE A 199 -4.85 7.30 19.41
N GLY A 200 -4.67 7.31 18.07
CA GLY A 200 -3.35 7.30 17.44
C GLY A 200 -2.46 8.46 17.90
N LEU A 201 -3.00 9.67 17.96
CA LEU A 201 -2.31 10.87 18.48
C LEU A 201 -1.92 10.69 19.95
N THR A 202 -2.89 10.34 20.80
CA THR A 202 -2.68 10.23 22.24
C THR A 202 -1.66 9.16 22.60
N LEU A 203 -1.81 7.96 22.05
CA LEU A 203 -0.90 6.85 22.33
C LEU A 203 0.50 7.10 21.73
N SER A 204 0.59 7.73 20.58
CA SER A 204 1.87 8.13 20.02
C SER A 204 2.59 9.18 20.87
N LEU A 205 1.88 10.20 21.38
CA LEU A 205 2.45 11.18 22.31
C LEU A 205 2.99 10.51 23.58
N ILE A 206 2.22 9.59 24.16
CA ILE A 206 2.64 8.82 25.32
C ILE A 206 3.89 8.00 24.97
N TRP A 207 3.87 7.26 23.86
CA TRP A 207 4.98 6.40 23.46
C TRP A 207 6.24 7.18 23.16
N VAL A 208 6.17 8.26 22.39
CA VAL A 208 7.33 9.13 22.10
C VAL A 208 7.94 9.66 23.40
N SER A 209 7.11 9.99 24.40
CA SER A 209 7.58 10.42 25.72
C SER A 209 8.28 9.28 26.47
N VAL A 210 7.73 8.06 26.44
CA VAL A 210 8.31 6.86 27.06
C VAL A 210 9.62 6.46 26.37
N LEU A 211 9.71 6.61 25.04
CA LEU A 211 10.92 6.32 24.28
C LEU A 211 12.14 7.08 24.77
N ALA A 212 11.98 8.30 25.28
CA ALA A 212 13.08 9.08 25.86
C ALA A 212 13.75 8.37 27.03
N TYR A 213 13.01 7.55 27.77
CA TYR A 213 13.51 6.78 28.91
C TYR A 213 14.02 5.39 28.52
N VAL A 214 13.34 4.74 27.57
CA VAL A 214 13.64 3.33 27.20
C VAL A 214 14.59 3.20 26.01
N LYS A 215 15.00 4.29 25.37
CA LYS A 215 15.84 4.30 24.16
C LYS A 215 17.18 3.56 24.29
N GLN A 216 17.71 3.42 25.51
CA GLN A 216 18.96 2.71 25.81
C GLN A 216 18.81 1.19 25.93
N TYR A 217 17.57 0.68 26.04
CA TYR A 217 17.33 -0.75 26.20
C TYR A 217 17.41 -1.48 24.86
N LYS A 218 17.94 -2.72 24.91
CA LYS A 218 18.21 -3.54 23.73
C LYS A 218 16.96 -3.84 22.88
N TYR A 219 15.80 -3.98 23.50
CA TYR A 219 14.57 -4.44 22.85
C TYR A 219 13.54 -3.32 22.63
N THR A 220 13.97 -2.08 22.54
CA THR A 220 13.06 -0.92 22.41
C THR A 220 12.19 -0.98 21.15
N TYR A 221 12.70 -1.54 20.03
CA TYR A 221 11.88 -1.69 18.83
C TYR A 221 10.84 -2.80 18.95
N VAL A 222 11.13 -3.90 19.65
CA VAL A 222 10.12 -4.95 19.94
C VAL A 222 9.04 -4.37 20.85
N LEU A 223 9.43 -3.55 21.82
CA LEU A 223 8.50 -2.86 22.70
C LEU A 223 7.63 -1.85 21.92
N THR A 224 8.23 -1.15 20.94
CA THR A 224 7.47 -0.24 20.04
C THR A 224 6.43 -1.02 19.22
N LEU A 225 6.79 -2.21 18.74
CA LEU A 225 5.84 -3.09 18.04
C LEU A 225 4.69 -3.51 18.96
N GLY A 226 5.00 -3.91 20.20
CA GLY A 226 3.98 -4.21 21.20
C GLY A 226 3.04 -3.03 21.48
N PHE A 227 3.59 -1.82 21.53
CA PHE A 227 2.80 -0.60 21.74
C PHE A 227 1.95 -0.24 20.51
N LEU A 228 2.46 -0.53 19.31
CA LEU A 228 1.72 -0.40 18.06
C LEU A 228 0.51 -1.34 18.01
N LEU A 229 0.71 -2.62 18.35
CA LEU A 229 -0.37 -3.60 18.46
C LEU A 229 -1.41 -3.18 19.50
N ALA A 230 -0.97 -2.67 20.65
CA ALA A 230 -1.87 -2.12 21.66
C ALA A 230 -2.68 -0.92 21.14
N THR A 231 -2.04 -0.04 20.34
CA THR A 231 -2.72 1.10 19.71
C THR A 231 -3.82 0.63 18.77
N TYR A 232 -3.54 -0.38 17.96
CA TYR A 232 -4.52 -1.02 17.07
C TYR A 232 -5.72 -1.54 17.85
N VAL A 233 -5.47 -2.39 18.87
CA VAL A 233 -6.53 -3.01 19.69
C VAL A 233 -7.35 -1.97 20.46
N ILE A 234 -6.69 -0.98 21.07
CA ILE A 234 -7.38 0.07 21.82
C ILE A 234 -8.29 0.89 20.89
N ALA A 235 -7.81 1.24 19.70
CA ALA A 235 -8.64 1.97 18.73
C ALA A 235 -9.88 1.17 18.33
N ASP A 236 -9.70 -0.12 18.04
CA ASP A 236 -10.81 -1.03 17.67
C ASP A 236 -11.83 -1.15 18.80
N VAL A 237 -11.40 -1.42 20.02
CA VAL A 237 -12.27 -1.55 21.21
C VAL A 237 -13.09 -0.27 21.47
N PHE A 238 -12.54 0.91 21.21
CA PHE A 238 -13.27 2.17 21.34
C PHE A 238 -14.10 2.52 20.09
N GLY A 239 -14.25 1.62 19.14
CA GLY A 239 -15.01 1.82 17.89
C GLY A 239 -14.36 2.82 16.92
N GLY A 240 -13.05 3.02 17.04
CA GLY A 240 -12.27 3.82 16.11
C GLY A 240 -11.65 2.99 15.00
N SER A 241 -11.20 3.63 13.92
CA SER A 241 -10.44 2.98 12.88
C SER A 241 -9.05 2.59 13.39
N ALA A 242 -8.84 1.30 13.66
CA ALA A 242 -7.58 0.75 14.16
C ALA A 242 -6.42 1.00 13.19
N LEU A 243 -6.63 0.81 11.89
CA LEU A 243 -5.62 1.05 10.85
C LEU A 243 -5.22 2.53 10.76
N LEU A 244 -6.20 3.44 10.88
CA LEU A 244 -5.91 4.87 10.88
C LEU A 244 -5.15 5.31 12.12
N SER A 245 -5.44 4.71 13.29
CA SER A 245 -4.71 5.00 14.53
C SER A 245 -3.23 4.63 14.43
N VAL A 246 -2.93 3.50 13.81
CA VAL A 246 -1.56 3.02 13.54
C VAL A 246 -0.81 3.92 12.56
N LEU A 247 -1.47 4.39 11.50
CA LEU A 247 -0.90 5.35 10.57
C LEU A 247 -0.50 6.64 11.29
N VAL A 248 -1.44 7.21 12.06
CA VAL A 248 -1.21 8.44 12.84
C VAL A 248 -0.08 8.26 13.84
N PHE A 249 -0.02 7.10 14.49
CA PHE A 249 1.06 6.73 15.39
C PHE A 249 2.42 6.76 14.67
N GLY A 250 2.53 6.19 13.47
CA GLY A 250 3.74 6.21 12.64
C GLY A 250 4.16 7.62 12.24
N VAL A 251 3.20 8.44 11.79
CA VAL A 251 3.43 9.85 11.41
C VAL A 251 4.00 10.67 12.57
N LEU A 252 3.43 10.55 13.77
CA LEU A 252 3.91 11.28 14.92
C LEU A 252 5.29 10.82 15.38
N LEU A 253 5.53 9.51 15.40
CA LEU A 253 6.83 8.93 15.75
C LEU A 253 7.92 9.44 14.79
N ALA A 254 7.61 9.52 13.50
CA ALA A 254 8.52 10.07 12.50
C ALA A 254 8.82 11.55 12.71
N ASN A 255 7.82 12.30 13.16
CA ASN A 255 7.88 13.73 13.36
C ASN A 255 8.02 14.11 14.85
N HIS A 256 8.76 13.31 15.61
CA HIS A 256 8.96 13.49 17.05
C HIS A 256 9.48 14.88 17.45
N LYS A 257 10.14 15.62 16.54
CA LYS A 257 10.53 17.02 16.78
C LYS A 257 9.35 17.95 17.00
N PHE A 258 8.21 17.65 16.37
CA PHE A 258 6.96 18.35 16.66
C PHE A 258 6.50 18.06 18.11
N VAL A 259 6.62 16.81 18.53
CA VAL A 259 6.32 16.37 19.90
C VAL A 259 7.29 17.01 20.91
N GLU A 260 8.60 17.12 20.58
CA GLU A 260 9.59 17.82 21.39
C GLU A 260 9.23 19.29 21.62
N THR A 261 8.75 19.95 20.58
CA THR A 261 8.30 21.35 20.66
C THR A 261 7.07 21.47 21.56
N PHE A 262 6.11 20.56 21.42
CA PHE A 262 4.89 20.51 22.23
C PHE A 262 5.19 20.24 23.72
N LEU A 263 6.07 19.26 23.99
CA LEU A 263 6.48 18.89 25.36
C LEU A 263 7.54 19.82 25.96
N ARG A 264 8.05 20.77 25.19
CA ARG A 264 9.18 21.66 25.56
C ARG A 264 10.40 20.89 26.09
N ARG A 265 10.66 19.69 25.56
CA ARG A 265 11.72 18.80 26.01
C ARG A 265 12.38 18.11 24.82
N LYS A 266 13.73 18.11 24.77
CA LYS A 266 14.51 17.36 23.78
C LYS A 266 14.54 15.87 24.14
N LEU A 267 14.16 15.00 23.21
CA LEU A 267 14.05 13.54 23.44
C LEU A 267 15.26 12.77 22.94
N HIS A 268 16.00 13.32 21.95
CA HIS A 268 17.21 12.72 21.36
C HIS A 268 16.97 11.26 20.88
N ILE A 269 15.92 11.02 20.12
CA ILE A 269 15.54 9.70 19.62
C ILE A 269 15.82 9.48 18.13
N ASP A 270 16.56 10.37 17.46
CA ASP A 270 16.84 10.29 16.01
C ASP A 270 17.50 8.96 15.61
N THR A 271 18.49 8.49 16.37
CA THR A 271 19.16 7.22 16.11
C THR A 271 18.23 6.02 16.27
N LEU A 272 17.39 6.06 17.31
CA LEU A 272 16.39 5.03 17.56
C LEU A 272 15.34 5.01 16.46
N LYS A 273 14.84 6.17 16.03
CA LYS A 273 13.91 6.31 14.91
C LYS A 273 14.47 5.63 13.65
N ARG A 274 15.74 5.87 13.31
CA ARG A 274 16.38 5.24 12.13
C ARG A 274 16.41 3.72 12.25
N ARG A 275 16.78 3.17 13.40
CA ARG A 275 16.78 1.72 13.65
C ARG A 275 15.39 1.11 13.58
N LEU A 276 14.38 1.80 14.14
CA LEU A 276 12.99 1.40 14.03
C LEU A 276 12.54 1.34 12.57
N PHE A 277 12.90 2.34 11.78
CA PHE A 277 12.56 2.39 10.34
C PHE A 277 13.24 1.25 9.57
N GLU A 278 14.52 0.96 9.83
CA GLU A 278 15.26 -0.14 9.22
C GLU A 278 14.62 -1.50 9.57
N PHE A 279 14.37 -1.76 10.85
CA PHE A 279 13.71 -2.99 11.33
C PHE A 279 12.30 -3.16 10.74
N GLN A 280 11.53 -2.09 10.71
CA GLN A 280 10.19 -2.11 10.15
C GLN A 280 10.21 -2.39 8.64
N GLY A 281 11.23 -1.89 7.93
CA GLY A 281 11.44 -2.20 6.52
C GLY A 281 11.70 -3.69 6.27
N GLU A 282 12.51 -4.35 7.12
CA GLU A 282 12.75 -5.80 7.03
C GLU A 282 11.48 -6.61 7.30
N LEU A 283 10.69 -6.22 8.30
CA LEU A 283 9.43 -6.89 8.61
C LEU A 283 8.40 -6.69 7.49
N SER A 284 8.32 -5.47 6.96
CA SER A 284 7.43 -5.17 5.83
C SER A 284 7.81 -5.98 4.59
N PHE A 285 9.11 -6.11 4.29
CA PHE A 285 9.60 -6.95 3.19
C PHE A 285 9.17 -8.42 3.32
N LEU A 286 9.25 -8.97 4.54
CA LEU A 286 8.81 -10.34 4.80
C LEU A 286 7.31 -10.50 4.55
N LEU A 287 6.50 -9.62 5.11
CA LEU A 287 5.03 -9.65 4.97
C LEU A 287 4.60 -9.42 3.52
N GLU A 288 5.29 -8.53 2.81
CA GLU A 288 5.10 -8.27 1.39
C GLU A 288 5.34 -9.53 0.55
N ALA A 289 6.41 -10.26 0.82
CA ALA A 289 6.70 -11.51 0.13
C ALA A 289 5.57 -12.54 0.31
N PHE A 290 5.05 -12.69 1.51
CA PHE A 290 3.92 -13.58 1.78
C PHE A 290 2.67 -13.15 1.01
N ILE A 291 2.31 -11.87 1.03
CA ILE A 291 1.10 -11.37 0.35
C ILE A 291 1.19 -11.59 -1.16
N PHE A 292 2.32 -11.29 -1.81
CA PHE A 292 2.44 -11.46 -3.25
C PHE A 292 2.47 -12.94 -3.68
N VAL A 293 3.12 -13.82 -2.90
CA VAL A 293 3.03 -15.25 -3.15
C VAL A 293 1.61 -15.74 -2.95
N PHE A 294 0.89 -15.27 -1.93
CA PHE A 294 -0.51 -15.62 -1.69
C PHE A 294 -1.44 -15.13 -2.81
N LEU A 295 -1.21 -13.94 -3.36
CA LEU A 295 -1.93 -13.50 -4.54
C LEU A 295 -1.79 -14.52 -5.69
N GLY A 296 -0.55 -14.94 -5.96
CA GLY A 296 -0.28 -15.95 -6.99
C GLY A 296 -0.97 -17.30 -6.71
N LEU A 297 -0.97 -17.73 -5.44
CA LEU A 297 -1.63 -18.98 -5.02
C LEU A 297 -3.16 -18.99 -5.23
N ILE A 298 -3.79 -17.82 -5.12
CA ILE A 298 -5.26 -17.69 -5.22
C ILE A 298 -5.72 -17.52 -6.66
N VAL A 299 -4.87 -17.06 -7.57
CA VAL A 299 -5.23 -16.88 -8.99
C VAL A 299 -5.69 -18.21 -9.58
N SER A 300 -6.90 -18.21 -10.14
CA SER A 300 -7.41 -19.39 -10.85
C SER A 300 -6.89 -19.42 -12.29
N ILE A 301 -6.21 -20.50 -12.67
CA ILE A 301 -5.69 -20.70 -14.01
C ILE A 301 -6.69 -21.53 -14.81
N SER A 302 -7.63 -20.84 -15.48
CA SER A 302 -8.37 -21.41 -16.61
C SER A 302 -8.18 -20.49 -17.81
N LEU A 303 -8.19 -21.01 -19.02
CA LEU A 303 -7.99 -20.18 -20.23
C LEU A 303 -8.98 -19.01 -20.29
N ASN A 304 -10.24 -19.25 -19.95
CA ASN A 304 -11.27 -18.22 -19.92
C ASN A 304 -10.96 -17.15 -18.86
N ASN A 305 -10.52 -17.55 -17.66
CA ASN A 305 -10.19 -16.62 -16.58
C ASN A 305 -8.93 -15.82 -16.89
N ILE A 306 -7.94 -16.41 -17.55
CA ILE A 306 -6.72 -15.71 -17.99
C ILE A 306 -7.08 -14.66 -19.03
N PHE A 307 -7.83 -15.02 -20.07
CA PHE A 307 -8.24 -14.07 -21.11
C PHE A 307 -9.08 -12.92 -20.55
N PHE A 308 -10.04 -13.23 -19.70
CA PHE A 308 -10.86 -12.24 -19.01
C PHE A 308 -9.97 -11.31 -18.14
N GLY A 309 -9.07 -11.88 -17.35
CA GLY A 309 -8.16 -11.14 -16.48
C GLY A 309 -7.21 -10.21 -17.26
N LEU A 310 -6.66 -10.68 -18.38
CA LEU A 310 -5.81 -9.88 -19.27
C LEU A 310 -6.60 -8.72 -19.89
N LEU A 311 -7.80 -8.98 -20.39
CA LEU A 311 -8.64 -7.96 -21.02
C LEU A 311 -9.07 -6.91 -20.00
N ILE A 312 -9.70 -7.31 -18.91
CA ILE A 312 -10.25 -6.39 -17.91
C ILE A 312 -9.12 -5.68 -17.13
N GLY A 313 -8.08 -6.42 -16.73
CA GLY A 313 -6.90 -5.83 -16.09
C GLY A 313 -6.20 -4.81 -16.98
N GLY A 314 -6.10 -5.10 -18.29
CA GLY A 314 -5.59 -4.17 -19.29
C GLY A 314 -6.45 -2.90 -19.43
N MET A 315 -7.78 -3.03 -19.48
CA MET A 315 -8.70 -1.87 -19.53
C MET A 315 -8.60 -1.00 -18.28
N ILE A 316 -8.54 -1.61 -17.09
CA ILE A 316 -8.36 -0.89 -15.82
C ILE A 316 -7.01 -0.16 -15.81
N THR A 317 -5.95 -0.82 -16.27
CA THR A 317 -4.62 -0.20 -16.36
C THR A 317 -4.61 0.98 -17.33
N LEU A 318 -5.34 0.89 -18.43
CA LEU A 318 -5.49 2.01 -19.38
C LEU A 318 -6.21 3.20 -18.73
N ILE A 319 -7.28 2.96 -17.97
CA ILE A 319 -7.96 4.00 -17.18
C ILE A 319 -6.98 4.68 -16.24
N LEU A 320 -6.20 3.89 -15.49
CA LEU A 320 -5.19 4.40 -14.57
C LEU A 320 -4.16 5.28 -15.26
N LEU A 321 -3.64 4.86 -16.42
CA LEU A 321 -2.67 5.63 -17.19
C LEU A 321 -3.23 6.96 -17.71
N ILE A 322 -4.47 6.96 -18.20
CA ILE A 322 -5.14 8.18 -18.68
C ILE A 322 -5.30 9.16 -17.51
N VAL A 323 -5.87 8.70 -16.39
CA VAL A 323 -6.08 9.57 -15.22
C VAL A 323 -4.76 10.08 -14.66
N ARG A 324 -3.73 9.20 -14.58
CA ARG A 324 -2.38 9.59 -14.16
C ARG A 324 -1.78 10.65 -15.08
N GLY A 325 -1.92 10.47 -16.38
CA GLY A 325 -1.44 11.43 -17.39
C GLY A 325 -2.07 12.82 -17.19
N LEU A 326 -3.37 12.86 -16.91
CA LEU A 326 -4.07 14.11 -16.61
C LEU A 326 -3.64 14.70 -15.27
N ALA A 327 -3.60 13.91 -14.20
CA ALA A 327 -3.20 14.35 -12.87
C ALA A 327 -1.77 14.92 -12.85
N VAL A 328 -0.81 14.20 -13.44
CA VAL A 328 0.58 14.67 -13.58
C VAL A 328 0.65 15.94 -14.42
N SER A 329 -0.18 16.07 -15.46
CA SER A 329 -0.21 17.26 -16.30
C SER A 329 -0.60 18.51 -15.52
N VAL A 330 -1.59 18.39 -14.66
CA VAL A 330 -2.10 19.49 -13.84
C VAL A 330 -1.14 19.81 -12.69
N SER A 331 -0.73 18.80 -11.92
CA SER A 331 0.07 18.98 -10.70
C SER A 331 1.47 19.50 -10.97
N THR A 332 2.06 19.15 -12.14
CA THR A 332 3.40 19.61 -12.52
C THR A 332 3.40 20.90 -13.33
N PHE A 333 2.22 21.49 -13.61
CA PHE A 333 2.10 22.71 -14.41
C PHE A 333 2.92 23.86 -13.80
N LYS A 334 3.71 24.56 -14.64
CA LYS A 334 4.62 25.66 -14.24
C LYS A 334 5.54 25.29 -13.05
N SER A 335 6.02 24.04 -12.99
CA SER A 335 6.92 23.54 -11.94
C SER A 335 8.28 23.15 -12.52
N THR A 336 9.30 23.14 -11.66
CA THR A 336 10.63 22.58 -11.98
C THR A 336 10.58 21.07 -12.31
N ILE A 337 9.56 20.37 -11.81
CA ILE A 337 9.28 18.94 -12.04
C ILE A 337 8.67 18.71 -13.45
N SER A 338 8.17 19.75 -14.11
CA SER A 338 7.53 19.65 -15.44
C SER A 338 8.43 19.04 -16.50
N LYS A 339 9.76 19.14 -16.35
CA LYS A 339 10.74 18.51 -17.26
C LYS A 339 10.65 16.99 -17.25
N ASP A 340 10.29 16.40 -16.11
CA ASP A 340 10.19 14.95 -15.89
C ASP A 340 8.78 14.40 -16.17
N LYS A 341 7.84 15.27 -16.63
CA LYS A 341 6.42 14.98 -16.78
C LYS A 341 6.14 13.69 -17.56
N LYS A 342 6.76 13.51 -18.72
CA LYS A 342 6.52 12.32 -19.57
C LYS A 342 6.88 11.02 -18.85
N THR A 343 7.99 11.02 -18.11
CA THR A 343 8.43 9.87 -17.35
C THR A 343 7.52 9.64 -16.13
N LEU A 344 7.13 10.70 -15.42
CA LEU A 344 6.21 10.62 -14.29
C LEU A 344 4.85 10.01 -14.66
N MET A 345 4.36 10.24 -15.88
CA MET A 345 3.13 9.64 -16.39
C MET A 345 3.22 8.11 -16.50
N LEU A 346 4.40 7.55 -16.81
CA LEU A 346 4.63 6.13 -16.97
C LEU A 346 4.98 5.43 -15.64
N LEU A 347 5.36 6.18 -14.60
CA LEU A 347 5.66 5.64 -13.28
C LEU A 347 4.36 5.43 -12.50
N CYS A 348 3.67 4.33 -12.77
CA CYS A 348 2.35 4.00 -12.19
C CYS A 348 2.36 2.64 -11.48
N ALA A 349 3.53 2.12 -11.08
CA ALA A 349 3.66 0.82 -10.43
C ALA A 349 2.76 0.72 -9.21
N GLN A 350 1.88 -0.27 -9.17
CA GLN A 350 1.10 -0.62 -8.00
C GLN A 350 1.85 -1.67 -7.15
N GLY A 351 1.62 -1.64 -5.85
CA GLY A 351 2.37 -2.44 -4.90
C GLY A 351 1.53 -3.20 -3.90
N LEU A 352 1.99 -3.14 -2.65
CA LEU A 352 1.48 -3.93 -1.56
C LEU A 352 0.08 -3.50 -1.09
N THR A 353 -0.23 -2.21 -1.12
CA THR A 353 -1.52 -1.69 -0.65
C THR A 353 -2.71 -2.31 -1.39
N PRO A 354 -2.82 -2.27 -2.74
CA PRO A 354 -3.92 -2.91 -3.44
C PRO A 354 -3.94 -4.43 -3.25
N ALA A 355 -2.77 -5.07 -3.19
CA ALA A 355 -2.67 -6.49 -2.90
C ALA A 355 -3.30 -6.86 -1.55
N THR A 356 -2.95 -6.12 -0.51
CA THR A 356 -3.42 -6.35 0.85
C THR A 356 -4.90 -6.01 1.01
N LEU A 357 -5.36 -4.88 0.43
CA LEU A 357 -6.77 -4.49 0.48
C LEU A 357 -7.67 -5.50 -0.25
N ALA A 358 -7.20 -6.08 -1.38
CA ALA A 358 -7.94 -7.13 -2.08
C ALA A 358 -8.11 -8.39 -1.22
N VAL A 359 -7.06 -8.77 -0.48
CA VAL A 359 -7.13 -9.91 0.46
C VAL A 359 -8.04 -9.57 1.64
N LEU A 360 -7.94 -8.36 2.20
CA LEU A 360 -8.81 -7.91 3.30
C LEU A 360 -10.29 -7.92 2.92
N ALA A 361 -10.64 -7.66 1.67
CA ALA A 361 -12.02 -7.74 1.21
C ALA A 361 -12.66 -9.12 1.47
N ILE A 362 -11.84 -10.21 1.50
CA ILE A 362 -12.32 -11.54 1.92
C ILE A 362 -12.73 -11.52 3.40
N GLY A 363 -11.88 -10.95 4.27
CA GLY A 363 -12.13 -10.86 5.71
C GLY A 363 -13.41 -10.07 6.04
N TYR A 364 -13.72 -9.06 5.25
CA TYR A 364 -14.96 -8.28 5.36
C TYR A 364 -16.19 -8.95 4.71
N GLY A 365 -16.05 -10.16 4.16
CA GLY A 365 -17.16 -10.92 3.58
C GLY A 365 -17.69 -10.34 2.25
N ILE A 366 -16.87 -9.63 1.48
CA ILE A 366 -17.29 -9.07 0.19
C ILE A 366 -17.48 -10.18 -0.84
N PRO A 367 -18.67 -10.34 -1.45
CA PRO A 367 -18.98 -11.48 -2.33
C PRO A 367 -18.03 -11.68 -3.51
N LEU A 368 -17.50 -10.60 -4.08
CA LEU A 368 -16.62 -10.59 -5.25
C LEU A 368 -15.12 -10.54 -4.89
N ALA A 369 -14.76 -10.68 -3.60
CA ALA A 369 -13.36 -10.53 -3.14
C ALA A 369 -12.37 -11.45 -3.89
N ASN A 370 -12.76 -12.67 -4.22
CA ASN A 370 -11.91 -13.56 -5.01
C ASN A 370 -11.65 -13.05 -6.44
N THR A 371 -12.66 -12.43 -7.06
CA THR A 371 -12.51 -11.78 -8.37
C THR A 371 -11.62 -10.53 -8.26
N PHE A 372 -11.76 -9.77 -7.17
CA PHE A 372 -10.88 -8.62 -6.89
C PHE A 372 -9.42 -9.02 -6.87
N ILE A 373 -9.07 -10.09 -6.14
CA ILE A 373 -7.70 -10.60 -6.06
C ILE A 373 -7.16 -10.94 -7.45
N GLY A 374 -7.94 -11.66 -8.25
CA GLY A 374 -7.54 -12.00 -9.61
C GLY A 374 -7.27 -10.76 -10.46
N LEU A 375 -8.19 -9.80 -10.50
CA LEU A 375 -8.03 -8.58 -11.30
C LEU A 375 -6.90 -7.67 -10.79
N VAL A 376 -6.77 -7.51 -9.46
CA VAL A 376 -5.67 -6.76 -8.83
C VAL A 376 -4.32 -7.35 -9.23
N THR A 377 -4.20 -8.67 -9.26
CA THR A 377 -2.97 -9.35 -9.70
C THR A 377 -2.58 -8.94 -11.13
N TYR A 378 -3.53 -8.94 -12.08
CA TYR A 378 -3.26 -8.49 -13.45
C TYR A 378 -2.91 -7.00 -13.51
N VAL A 379 -3.62 -6.15 -12.77
CA VAL A 379 -3.34 -4.70 -12.73
C VAL A 379 -1.92 -4.44 -12.18
N ILE A 380 -1.52 -5.14 -11.11
CA ILE A 380 -0.16 -5.07 -10.56
C ILE A 380 0.87 -5.48 -11.62
N ILE A 381 0.67 -6.60 -12.31
CA ILE A 381 1.59 -7.05 -13.35
C ILE A 381 1.71 -6.00 -14.48
N PHE A 382 0.60 -5.49 -15.00
CA PHE A 382 0.62 -4.51 -16.08
C PHE A 382 1.25 -3.17 -15.67
N THR A 383 0.85 -2.61 -14.54
CA THR A 383 1.38 -1.32 -14.08
C THR A 383 2.87 -1.37 -13.77
N ASN A 384 3.35 -2.47 -13.19
CA ASN A 384 4.77 -2.68 -12.93
C ASN A 384 5.56 -2.91 -14.23
N THR A 385 5.03 -3.67 -15.18
CA THR A 385 5.65 -3.87 -16.49
C THR A 385 5.76 -2.54 -17.26
N ILE A 386 4.69 -1.73 -17.28
CA ILE A 386 4.70 -0.41 -17.92
C ILE A 386 5.72 0.51 -17.25
N THR A 387 5.79 0.50 -15.93
CA THR A 387 6.75 1.31 -15.18
C THR A 387 8.19 0.89 -15.48
N ALA A 388 8.48 -0.41 -15.51
CA ALA A 388 9.82 -0.92 -15.83
C ALA A 388 10.24 -0.57 -17.27
N VAL A 389 9.37 -0.86 -18.25
CA VAL A 389 9.60 -0.55 -19.66
C VAL A 389 9.73 0.98 -19.90
N GLY A 390 8.82 1.76 -19.31
CA GLY A 390 8.85 3.22 -19.38
C GLY A 390 10.13 3.82 -18.80
N SER A 391 10.60 3.31 -17.68
CA SER A 391 11.86 3.72 -17.05
C SER A 391 13.06 3.39 -17.94
N PHE A 392 13.09 2.21 -18.55
CA PHE A 392 14.17 1.80 -19.46
C PHE A 392 14.27 2.71 -20.68
N PHE A 393 13.16 3.01 -21.36
CA PHE A 393 13.16 3.92 -22.51
C PHE A 393 13.54 5.36 -22.12
N ALA A 394 13.04 5.85 -20.97
CA ALA A 394 13.40 7.18 -20.49
C ALA A 394 14.90 7.28 -20.18
N ALA A 395 15.51 6.26 -19.56
CA ALA A 395 16.95 6.23 -19.31
C ALA A 395 17.79 6.25 -20.59
N LYS A 396 17.38 5.50 -21.62
CA LYS A 396 18.07 5.45 -22.93
C LYS A 396 18.04 6.83 -23.65
N HIS A 397 16.92 7.53 -23.60
CA HIS A 397 16.84 8.88 -24.18
C HIS A 397 17.72 9.91 -23.47
N LEU A 398 17.88 9.78 -22.13
CA LEU A 398 18.75 10.66 -21.34
C LEU A 398 20.26 10.36 -21.50
N SER A 399 20.63 9.17 -21.94
CA SER A 399 22.02 8.80 -22.26
C SER A 399 22.44 9.18 -23.68
N ALA A 400 21.46 9.46 -24.55
CA ALA A 400 21.68 9.84 -25.94
C ALA A 400 21.61 11.37 -26.18
N ALA A 401 21.20 12.15 -25.17
CA ALA A 401 21.19 13.63 -25.16
C ALA A 401 22.28 14.16 -24.22
#